data_d510923370b24dd601a8aa56eeccae49
#
_entry.id   d510923370b24dd601a8aa56eeccae49
#
_cell.length_a   1.000
_cell.length_b   1.000
_cell.length_c   1.000
_cell.angle_alpha   90.00
_cell.angle_beta   90.00
_cell.angle_gamma   90.00
#
_symmetry.space_group_name_H-M   'P 1'
#
loop_
_entity.id
_entity.type
_entity.pdbx_description
1 polymer ?
#
loop_
_entity_poly.entity_id
_entity_poly.type
_entity_poly.pdbx_seq_one_letter_code
_entity_poly.pdbx_strand_id
1 'polypeptide(L)'
;MGNAVIASTNDVYAGVWNPAGLAALTPDDGLQLGAMHSEWFGGVGNYDYLSFSLPTTQGGNRLGFSLVRFGIDQIPNTLSLYESDGSINFDNLSEFSSVDYAFLGSYAKEINKGKGPIRFGGSVKVV
;
A
#
# COMPACT_ATOMS: atom_id res chain seq x y z
N MET A 1 -2.57 -0.90 -17.23
CA MET A 1 -3.43 -2.03 -16.84
C MET A 1 -4.61 -1.61 -15.96
N GLY A 2 -4.79 -0.33 -15.68
CA GLY A 2 -5.97 0.19 -14.95
C GLY A 2 -6.24 -0.47 -13.60
N ASN A 3 -5.21 -0.71 -12.80
CA ASN A 3 -5.26 -1.44 -11.53
C ASN A 3 -5.71 -2.92 -11.61
N ALA A 4 -5.86 -3.51 -12.80
CA ALA A 4 -6.19 -4.93 -12.97
C ALA A 4 -4.95 -5.83 -12.77
N VAL A 5 -4.26 -5.67 -11.63
CA VAL A 5 -3.00 -6.38 -11.31
C VAL A 5 -3.17 -7.51 -10.31
N ILE A 6 -4.35 -7.65 -9.70
CA ILE A 6 -4.60 -8.59 -8.58
C ILE A 6 -4.19 -10.03 -8.90
N ALA A 7 -4.48 -10.49 -10.12
CA ALA A 7 -4.19 -11.88 -10.52
C ALA A 7 -2.76 -12.09 -11.06
N SER A 8 -2.06 -11.01 -11.43
CA SER A 8 -0.75 -11.07 -12.10
C SER A 8 0.43 -10.67 -11.21
N THR A 9 0.17 -10.03 -10.05
CA THR A 9 1.22 -9.62 -9.13
C THR A 9 1.82 -10.85 -8.44
N ASN A 10 3.12 -11.04 -8.66
CA ASN A 10 3.90 -12.17 -8.15
C ASN A 10 5.27 -11.74 -7.62
N ASP A 11 5.33 -10.58 -7.03
CA ASP A 11 6.50 -9.92 -6.44
C ASP A 11 6.19 -9.42 -5.02
N VAL A 12 7.08 -8.63 -4.45
CA VAL A 12 6.94 -8.08 -3.10
C VAL A 12 5.70 -7.19 -2.93
N TYR A 13 5.19 -6.60 -4.02
CA TYR A 13 3.98 -5.78 -3.99
C TYR A 13 2.68 -6.60 -3.86
N ALA A 14 2.76 -7.92 -4.07
CA ALA A 14 1.62 -8.82 -3.91
C ALA A 14 1.00 -8.77 -2.51
N GLY A 15 1.78 -8.42 -1.48
CA GLY A 15 1.27 -8.31 -0.10
C GLY A 15 0.04 -7.41 0.06
N VAL A 16 -0.08 -6.36 -0.77
CA VAL A 16 -1.23 -5.43 -0.76
C VAL A 16 -2.33 -5.86 -1.73
N TRP A 17 -1.97 -6.36 -2.92
CA TRP A 17 -2.93 -6.67 -3.97
C TRP A 17 -3.54 -8.06 -3.84
N ASN A 18 -2.67 -9.06 -3.67
CA ASN A 18 -3.05 -10.47 -3.56
C ASN A 18 -1.95 -11.22 -2.81
N PRO A 19 -2.06 -11.41 -1.51
CA PRO A 19 -1.01 -12.02 -0.72
C PRO A 19 -0.62 -13.44 -1.18
N ALA A 20 -1.52 -14.17 -1.86
CA ALA A 20 -1.17 -15.46 -2.46
C ALA A 20 -0.09 -15.35 -3.55
N GLY A 21 0.05 -14.17 -4.18
CA GLY A 21 1.11 -13.88 -5.15
C GLY A 21 2.51 -13.91 -4.55
N LEU A 22 2.67 -13.64 -3.25
CA LEU A 22 3.95 -13.78 -2.56
C LEU A 22 4.49 -15.22 -2.61
N ALA A 23 3.62 -16.23 -2.67
CA ALA A 23 4.03 -17.62 -2.79
C ALA A 23 4.56 -17.98 -4.18
N ALA A 24 4.51 -17.07 -5.16
CA ALA A 24 5.18 -17.24 -6.44
C ALA A 24 6.69 -16.99 -6.36
N LEU A 25 7.13 -16.22 -5.36
CA LEU A 25 8.54 -15.99 -5.09
C LEU A 25 9.14 -17.27 -4.48
N THR A 26 10.22 -17.74 -5.08
CA THR A 26 10.91 -18.97 -4.63
C THR A 26 11.79 -18.69 -3.42
N PRO A 27 12.21 -19.71 -2.65
CA PRO A 27 13.19 -19.53 -1.57
C PRO A 27 14.51 -18.89 -2.04
N ASP A 28 14.92 -19.19 -3.29
CA ASP A 28 16.16 -18.67 -3.88
C ASP A 28 16.11 -17.17 -4.16
N ASP A 29 14.92 -16.57 -4.26
CA ASP A 29 14.75 -15.13 -4.40
C ASP A 29 15.15 -14.36 -3.12
N GLY A 30 15.32 -15.07 -1.99
CA GLY A 30 15.77 -14.49 -0.74
C GLY A 30 14.83 -13.39 -0.18
N LEU A 31 15.40 -12.44 0.52
CA LEU A 31 14.72 -11.22 0.96
C LEU A 31 14.40 -10.34 -0.25
N GLN A 32 13.14 -9.98 -0.39
CA GLN A 32 12.69 -9.00 -1.39
C GLN A 32 12.30 -7.68 -0.70
N LEU A 33 12.73 -6.57 -1.27
CA LEU A 33 12.39 -5.22 -0.83
C LEU A 33 11.73 -4.46 -1.99
N GLY A 34 10.73 -3.66 -1.69
CA GLY A 34 10.05 -2.80 -2.65
C GLY A 34 9.67 -1.48 -2.04
N ALA A 35 9.88 -0.40 -2.79
CA ALA A 35 9.44 0.93 -2.43
C ALA A 35 8.79 1.59 -3.65
N MET A 36 7.75 2.38 -3.42
CA MET A 36 7.06 3.14 -4.45
C MET A 36 6.61 4.48 -3.87
N HIS A 37 6.79 5.51 -4.65
CA HIS A 37 6.22 6.83 -4.40
C HIS A 37 5.37 7.23 -5.60
N SER A 38 4.20 7.79 -5.35
CA SER A 38 3.29 8.28 -6.38
C SER A 38 2.65 9.58 -5.94
N GLU A 39 2.74 10.58 -6.78
CA GLU A 39 2.08 11.88 -6.58
C GLU A 39 0.85 11.97 -7.47
N TRP A 40 -0.24 12.46 -6.90
CA TRP A 40 -1.50 12.66 -7.59
C TRP A 40 -1.87 14.14 -7.56
N PHE A 41 -2.49 14.60 -8.64
CA PHE A 41 -2.98 15.98 -8.76
C PHE A 41 -1.90 17.04 -8.50
N GLY A 42 -0.69 16.85 -9.06
CA GLY A 42 0.38 17.83 -8.93
C GLY A 42 0.97 17.97 -7.53
N GLY A 43 0.97 16.86 -6.75
CA GLY A 43 1.58 16.84 -5.41
C GLY A 43 0.59 17.04 -4.27
N VAL A 44 -0.69 17.24 -4.56
CA VAL A 44 -1.73 17.38 -3.51
C VAL A 44 -1.93 16.04 -2.77
N GLY A 45 -1.95 14.94 -3.50
CA GLY A 45 -2.05 13.60 -2.91
C GLY A 45 -0.75 12.83 -3.08
N ASN A 46 -0.20 12.33 -1.97
CA ASN A 46 1.05 11.58 -1.92
C ASN A 46 0.78 10.15 -1.42
N TYR A 47 1.22 9.16 -2.18
CA TYR A 47 1.10 7.76 -1.84
C TYR A 47 2.48 7.12 -1.78
N ASP A 48 2.87 6.71 -0.59
CA ASP A 48 4.13 6.02 -0.33
C ASP A 48 3.85 4.57 0.04
N TYR A 49 4.63 3.68 -0.51
CA TYR A 49 4.58 2.26 -0.24
C TYR A 49 5.96 1.71 0.04
N LEU A 50 6.10 0.97 1.11
CA LEU A 50 7.30 0.21 1.45
C LEU A 50 6.89 -1.21 1.79
N SER A 51 7.60 -2.18 1.27
CA SER A 51 7.37 -3.58 1.59
C SER A 51 8.64 -4.41 1.64
N PHE A 52 8.57 -5.48 2.39
CA PHE A 52 9.56 -6.55 2.34
C PHE A 52 8.87 -7.92 2.43
N SER A 53 9.54 -8.93 1.87
CA SER A 53 9.08 -10.31 1.88
C SER A 53 10.23 -11.24 2.19
N LEU A 54 10.01 -12.19 3.08
CA LEU A 54 10.98 -13.16 3.56
C LEU A 54 10.51 -14.57 3.25
N PRO A 55 11.38 -15.46 2.69
CA PRO A 55 11.09 -16.87 2.65
C PRO A 55 11.12 -17.43 4.07
N THR A 56 10.22 -18.36 4.38
CA THR A 56 10.31 -19.13 5.62
C THR A 56 11.11 -20.40 5.40
N THR A 57 11.63 -20.99 6.46
CA THR A 57 12.49 -22.18 6.42
C THR A 57 11.78 -23.45 5.93
N GLN A 58 10.48 -23.43 5.73
CA GLN A 58 9.68 -24.58 5.30
C GLN A 58 8.99 -24.32 3.95
N GLY A 59 9.52 -24.93 2.91
CA GLY A 59 8.88 -25.28 1.63
C GLY A 59 7.83 -24.33 1.07
N GLY A 60 8.25 -23.26 0.38
CA GLY A 60 7.33 -22.45 -0.43
C GLY A 60 6.40 -21.51 0.36
N ASN A 61 6.67 -21.29 1.65
CA ASN A 61 5.94 -20.31 2.44
C ASN A 61 6.68 -18.98 2.47
N ARG A 62 5.93 -17.86 2.48
CA ARG A 62 6.49 -16.52 2.61
C ARG A 62 5.74 -15.68 3.62
N LEU A 63 6.50 -14.85 4.32
CA LEU A 63 6.00 -13.75 5.12
C LEU A 63 6.21 -12.45 4.35
N GLY A 64 5.23 -11.57 4.38
CA GLY A 64 5.30 -10.24 3.84
C GLY A 64 4.91 -9.20 4.87
N PHE A 65 5.53 -8.04 4.79
CA PHE A 65 5.15 -6.88 5.56
C PHE A 65 5.11 -5.67 4.63
N SER A 66 4.06 -4.87 4.75
CA SER A 66 3.90 -3.67 3.93
C SER A 66 3.43 -2.49 4.77
N LEU A 67 3.98 -1.33 4.46
CA LEU A 67 3.58 -0.04 4.99
C LEU A 67 3.06 0.81 3.84
N VAL A 68 1.89 1.35 4.01
CA VAL A 68 1.27 2.33 3.10
C VAL A 68 1.10 3.63 3.86
N ARG A 69 1.52 4.73 3.26
CA ARG A 69 1.21 6.08 3.72
C ARG A 69 0.44 6.79 2.60
N PHE A 70 -0.67 7.38 2.94
CA PHE A 70 -1.41 8.27 2.06
C PHE A 70 -1.54 9.63 2.72
N GLY A 71 -1.03 10.66 2.06
CA GLY A 71 -1.08 12.05 2.54
C GLY A 71 -1.81 12.93 1.55
N ILE A 72 -2.58 13.87 2.07
CA ILE A 72 -3.16 14.99 1.31
C ILE A 72 -2.67 16.25 1.97
N ASP A 73 -1.93 17.05 1.21
CA ASP A 73 -1.36 18.30 1.67
C ASP A 73 -2.14 19.50 1.08
N GLN A 74 -1.95 20.67 1.68
CA GLN A 74 -2.50 21.94 1.19
C GLN A 74 -4.04 21.92 1.06
N ILE A 75 -4.74 21.33 2.03
CA ILE A 75 -6.21 21.39 2.08
C ILE A 75 -6.60 22.78 2.60
N PRO A 76 -7.25 23.64 1.77
CA PRO A 76 -7.62 24.99 2.22
C PRO A 76 -8.75 24.91 3.25
N ASN A 77 -8.54 25.52 4.40
CA ASN A 77 -9.58 25.72 5.41
C ASN A 77 -10.27 27.06 5.17
N THR A 78 -11.53 26.98 4.75
CA THR A 78 -12.35 28.14 4.41
C THR A 78 -13.40 28.49 5.47
N LEU A 79 -13.34 27.86 6.65
CA LEU A 79 -14.35 28.07 7.71
C LEU A 79 -14.38 29.48 8.23
N SER A 80 -13.24 30.18 8.25
CA SER A 80 -13.10 31.55 8.73
C SER A 80 -12.92 32.56 7.60
N LEU A 81 -13.27 32.20 6.36
CA LEU A 81 -13.08 33.03 5.17
C LEU A 81 -14.02 34.23 5.11
N TYR A 82 -15.23 34.05 5.67
CA TYR A 82 -16.26 35.10 5.68
C TYR A 82 -16.27 35.88 6.99
N GLU A 83 -16.19 37.17 6.91
CA GLU A 83 -16.38 38.09 8.04
C GLU A 83 -17.87 38.25 8.38
N SER A 84 -18.16 38.79 9.56
CA SER A 84 -19.55 38.97 10.03
C SER A 84 -20.37 39.94 9.17
N ASP A 85 -19.73 40.76 8.37
CA ASP A 85 -20.35 41.67 7.40
C ASP A 85 -20.58 41.07 6.02
N GLY A 86 -20.19 39.79 5.83
CA GLY A 86 -20.29 39.06 4.57
C GLY A 86 -19.12 39.27 3.60
N SER A 87 -18.11 40.05 3.98
CA SER A 87 -16.89 40.22 3.18
C SER A 87 -15.99 38.97 3.25
N ILE A 88 -15.18 38.78 2.21
CA ILE A 88 -14.20 37.67 2.13
C ILE A 88 -12.86 38.22 2.57
N ASN A 89 -12.28 37.57 3.60
CA ASN A 89 -10.95 37.88 4.10
C ASN A 89 -9.99 36.69 3.82
N PHE A 90 -9.18 36.83 2.78
CA PHE A 90 -8.22 35.84 2.37
C PHE A 90 -7.05 35.67 3.35
N ASP A 91 -6.81 36.60 4.25
CA ASP A 91 -5.78 36.49 5.28
C ASP A 91 -6.16 35.43 6.34
N ASN A 92 -7.44 35.08 6.42
CA ASN A 92 -7.96 33.99 7.28
C ASN A 92 -7.87 32.61 6.63
N LEU A 93 -7.36 32.51 5.39
CA LEU A 93 -7.15 31.22 4.74
C LEU A 93 -5.98 30.50 5.41
N SER A 94 -6.26 29.37 6.04
CA SER A 94 -5.26 28.46 6.57
C SER A 94 -5.27 27.14 5.80
N GLU A 95 -4.16 26.45 5.79
CA GLU A 95 -4.05 25.15 5.16
C GLU A 95 -3.83 24.09 6.25
N PHE A 96 -4.34 22.87 6.02
CA PHE A 96 -4.06 21.71 6.84
C PHE A 96 -3.73 20.50 5.96
N SER A 97 -3.09 19.51 6.55
CA SER A 97 -2.78 18.24 5.90
C SER A 97 -3.43 17.08 6.64
N SER A 98 -3.73 16.02 5.92
CA SER A 98 -4.22 14.75 6.47
C SER A 98 -3.31 13.62 6.03
N VAL A 99 -2.94 12.73 6.94
CA VAL A 99 -2.06 11.58 6.65
C VAL A 99 -2.63 10.34 7.30
N ASP A 100 -2.80 9.31 6.47
CA ASP A 100 -3.23 7.97 6.89
C ASP A 100 -2.08 6.97 6.73
N TYR A 101 -1.96 6.04 7.66
CA TYR A 101 -1.02 4.94 7.59
C TYR A 101 -1.76 3.61 7.63
N ALA A 102 -1.30 2.65 6.82
CA ALA A 102 -1.77 1.28 6.90
C ALA A 102 -0.58 0.30 6.98
N PHE A 103 -0.66 -0.60 7.94
CA PHE A 103 0.32 -1.66 8.16
C PHE A 103 -0.32 -2.99 7.77
N LEU A 104 0.35 -3.77 6.93
CA LEU A 104 -0.11 -5.09 6.50
C LEU A 104 0.91 -6.15 6.85
N GLY A 105 0.48 -7.18 7.58
CA GLY A 105 1.21 -8.43 7.75
C GLY A 105 0.59 -9.50 6.85
N SER A 106 1.38 -10.12 6.00
CA SER A 106 0.92 -11.10 5.00
C SER A 106 1.61 -12.43 5.20
N TYR A 107 0.88 -13.52 4.96
CA TYR A 107 1.40 -14.87 4.88
C TYR A 107 0.92 -15.54 3.60
N ALA A 108 1.81 -16.22 2.91
CA ALA A 108 1.52 -16.94 1.70
C ALA A 108 2.13 -18.34 1.71
N LYS A 109 1.44 -19.27 1.07
CA LYS A 109 1.84 -20.68 0.96
C LYS A 109 1.51 -21.23 -0.43
N GLU A 110 2.47 -21.95 -1.01
CA GLU A 110 2.26 -22.76 -2.20
C GLU A 110 2.08 -24.25 -1.81
N ILE A 111 1.12 -24.90 -2.44
CA ILE A 111 0.88 -26.35 -2.31
C ILE A 111 0.89 -26.97 -3.71
N ASN A 112 1.82 -27.87 -3.97
CA ASN A 112 1.90 -28.64 -5.20
C ASN A 112 1.12 -29.95 -5.07
N LYS A 113 0.03 -30.11 -5.85
CA LYS A 113 -0.80 -31.32 -5.90
C LYS A 113 -0.85 -31.93 -7.30
N GLY A 114 0.29 -32.15 -7.93
CA GLY A 114 0.39 -32.93 -9.19
C GLY A 114 -0.28 -32.35 -10.42
N LYS A 115 -1.26 -31.43 -10.28
CA LYS A 115 -1.96 -30.75 -11.40
C LYS A 115 -1.53 -29.27 -11.56
N GLY A 116 -0.49 -28.86 -10.80
CA GLY A 116 0.01 -27.49 -10.78
C GLY A 116 -0.01 -26.88 -9.37
N PRO A 117 0.67 -25.74 -9.16
CA PRO A 117 0.74 -25.08 -7.87
C PRO A 117 -0.60 -24.41 -7.53
N ILE A 118 -1.07 -24.63 -6.31
CA ILE A 118 -2.18 -23.87 -5.72
C ILE A 118 -1.56 -22.96 -4.66
N ARG A 119 -1.85 -21.66 -4.76
CA ARG A 119 -1.32 -20.63 -3.85
C ARG A 119 -2.42 -20.09 -2.97
N PHE A 120 -2.15 -20.02 -1.69
CA PHE A 120 -3.01 -19.43 -0.68
C PHE A 120 -2.26 -18.26 -0.02
N GLY A 121 -2.99 -17.23 0.32
CA GLY A 121 -2.43 -16.11 1.05
C GLY A 121 -3.50 -15.37 1.82
N GLY A 122 -3.10 -14.73 2.89
CA GLY A 122 -3.94 -13.87 3.70
C GLY A 122 -3.13 -12.73 4.29
N SER A 123 -3.78 -11.58 4.53
CA SER A 123 -3.18 -10.42 5.17
C SER A 123 -4.06 -9.91 6.29
N VAL A 124 -3.42 -9.40 7.33
CA VAL A 124 -4.06 -8.59 8.37
C VAL A 124 -3.62 -7.15 8.14
N LYS A 125 -4.60 -6.24 8.06
CA LYS A 125 -4.39 -4.81 7.86
C LYS A 125 -4.84 -4.05 9.10
N VAL A 126 -4.00 -3.11 9.54
CA VAL A 126 -4.29 -2.14 10.60
C VAL A 126 -4.13 -0.74 10.00
N VAL A 127 -5.09 0.14 10.26
CA VAL A 127 -5.13 1.54 9.77
C VAL A 127 -5.22 2.46 10.96
#